data_1869c227eb75f4c8056472f7e5bf73e7
#
_entry.id   1869c227eb75f4c8056472f7e5bf73e7
#
_cell.length_a   1.000
_cell.length_b   1.000
_cell.length_c   1.000
_cell.angle_alpha   90.00
_cell.angle_beta   90.00
_cell.angle_gamma   90.00
#
_symmetry.space_group_name_H-M   'P 1'
#
loop_
_entity.id
_entity.type
_entity.pdbx_description
1 polymer ?
#
loop_
_entity_poly.entity_id
_entity_poly.type
_entity_poly.pdbx_seq_one_letter_code
_entity_poly.pdbx_strand_id
1 'polypeptide(L)'
;LLVDYEYRNNTLIVSHVDSSKQVKLRYYKWPNATKYITCDDDDHQRDGKYVTWDGRSVKSVPTKNPNRYSVYDYIDELPQEEQDIIFQYNEPDIFFIDIENEIIDKKPAPHLAESAIQSISIVNKDKVLVMGTQELSEVISKSIEEDINNYFAKFGTIYQFKYIHFKSEYEMLLNFFVKFVPRMPVLTGWNFTEYDWVFLVNRARKLGIDPSVASVTKLLREPWDMEKKTYCELPAHRMVVDYMELFKKWDTSIRVKESISLDFVSDNVLGVKKVNYEGSLKTLYNTDYKKFVYYNAVDSVLVQKIHEKTKLINILYGISTLSRVKIGDSYSTLPVTEGILRRKLKKEKNVVLCRLDRSENVVDVEGVLGGYVKEPVKGMSHWTPCYDFKSLYPTCMIMFNISVDSYKGIISSDKKYAIFNNKKIEIEPTDIVLLNGAVFRNEIGVVNQVMSLIYDDRQKYKKFMLKDGAVLDELKSEESKLIAELVGEFE
;
A
#
# COMPACT_ATOMS: atom_id res chain seq x y z
N LEU A 1 -11.54 -7.10 5.85
CA LEU A 1 -10.51 -6.16 5.36
C LEU A 1 -11.20 -4.91 4.84
N LEU A 2 -10.98 -3.76 5.51
CA LEU A 2 -11.54 -2.46 5.10
C LEU A 2 -10.91 -1.99 3.78
N VAL A 3 -11.72 -1.87 2.73
CA VAL A 3 -11.27 -1.42 1.41
C VAL A 3 -11.30 0.09 1.31
N ASP A 4 -12.48 0.69 1.53
CA ASP A 4 -12.69 2.12 1.35
C ASP A 4 -13.95 2.57 2.11
N TYR A 5 -14.15 3.88 2.19
CA TYR A 5 -15.38 4.50 2.70
C TYR A 5 -15.75 5.75 1.90
N GLU A 6 -17.04 6.06 1.88
CA GLU A 6 -17.61 7.26 1.28
C GLU A 6 -18.73 7.79 2.18
N TYR A 7 -18.79 9.11 2.38
CA TYR A 7 -19.90 9.74 3.08
C TYR A 7 -20.70 10.59 2.09
N ARG A 8 -21.96 10.26 1.91
CA ARG A 8 -22.87 10.95 1.00
C ARG A 8 -24.31 10.89 1.50
N ASN A 9 -25.04 12.00 1.43
CA ASN A 9 -26.46 12.08 1.79
C ASN A 9 -26.74 11.51 3.19
N ASN A 10 -25.98 11.94 4.18
CA ASN A 10 -26.11 11.50 5.59
C ASN A 10 -25.96 9.98 5.77
N THR A 11 -25.24 9.34 4.86
CA THR A 11 -24.98 7.91 4.93
C THR A 11 -23.48 7.66 4.75
N LEU A 12 -22.89 6.92 5.67
CA LEU A 12 -21.56 6.38 5.54
C LEU A 12 -21.67 5.04 4.79
N ILE A 13 -21.00 4.94 3.66
CA ILE A 13 -20.86 3.73 2.85
C ILE A 13 -19.47 3.18 3.13
N VAL A 14 -19.40 1.96 3.63
CA VAL A 14 -18.13 1.27 3.94
C VAL A 14 -18.03 0.04 3.07
N SER A 15 -16.89 -0.17 2.43
CA SER A 15 -16.62 -1.40 1.69
C SER A 15 -15.58 -2.26 2.41
N HIS A 16 -15.83 -3.55 2.41
CA HIS A 16 -14.93 -4.56 3.00
C HIS A 16 -14.91 -5.80 2.13
N VAL A 17 -13.87 -6.63 2.29
CA VAL A 17 -13.79 -7.96 1.66
C VAL A 17 -14.47 -8.97 2.55
N ASP A 18 -15.41 -9.73 2.00
CA ASP A 18 -16.11 -10.81 2.69
C ASP A 18 -15.43 -12.17 2.52
N SER A 19 -16.00 -13.23 3.12
CA SER A 19 -15.49 -14.59 3.01
C SER A 19 -15.55 -15.17 1.60
N SER A 20 -16.36 -14.60 0.71
CA SER A 20 -16.40 -14.96 -0.72
C SER A 20 -15.30 -14.28 -1.54
N LYS A 21 -14.37 -13.57 -0.90
CA LYS A 21 -13.25 -12.82 -1.51
C LYS A 21 -13.71 -11.65 -2.38
N GLN A 22 -14.95 -11.19 -2.22
CA GLN A 22 -15.54 -10.11 -2.97
C GLN A 22 -15.72 -8.86 -2.10
N VAL A 23 -15.71 -7.70 -2.74
CA VAL A 23 -16.00 -6.43 -2.07
C VAL A 23 -17.51 -6.30 -1.84
N LYS A 24 -17.91 -6.09 -0.59
CA LYS A 24 -19.29 -5.82 -0.17
C LYS A 24 -19.40 -4.42 0.41
N LEU A 25 -20.58 -3.83 0.25
CA LEU A 25 -20.92 -2.53 0.80
C LEU A 25 -21.81 -2.67 2.03
N ARG A 26 -21.55 -1.81 3.02
CA ARG A 26 -22.41 -1.58 4.18
C ARG A 26 -22.79 -0.11 4.26
N TYR A 27 -24.02 0.16 4.69
CA TYR A 27 -24.62 1.48 4.71
C TYR A 27 -25.04 1.84 6.12
N TYR A 28 -24.49 2.91 6.67
CA TYR A 28 -24.78 3.38 8.01
C TYR A 28 -25.38 4.77 7.93
N LYS A 29 -26.58 4.95 8.45
CA LYS A 29 -27.21 6.27 8.57
C LYS A 29 -26.46 7.10 9.63
N TRP A 30 -25.91 8.23 9.22
CA TRP A 30 -25.16 9.12 10.07
C TRP A 30 -25.54 10.58 9.81
N PRO A 31 -26.80 10.99 10.17
CA PRO A 31 -27.34 12.32 9.84
C PRO A 31 -26.62 13.45 10.57
N ASN A 32 -26.07 13.16 11.75
CA ASN A 32 -25.37 14.12 12.62
C ASN A 32 -23.86 13.85 12.62
N ALA A 33 -23.26 13.72 11.43
CA ALA A 33 -21.81 13.57 11.34
C ALA A 33 -21.10 14.77 11.95
N THR A 34 -20.08 14.50 12.76
CA THR A 34 -19.30 15.53 13.45
C THR A 34 -17.81 15.40 13.15
N LYS A 35 -17.09 16.48 13.39
CA LYS A 35 -15.62 16.50 13.41
C LYS A 35 -15.13 17.30 14.61
N TYR A 36 -13.94 16.98 15.10
CA TYR A 36 -13.28 17.77 16.13
C TYR A 36 -12.54 18.96 15.50
N ILE A 37 -12.67 20.10 16.12
CA ILE A 37 -11.89 21.31 15.83
C ILE A 37 -11.33 21.87 17.14
N THR A 38 -10.21 22.59 17.07
CA THR A 38 -9.67 23.31 18.22
C THR A 38 -10.61 24.45 18.64
N CYS A 39 -10.67 24.75 19.90
CA CYS A 39 -11.50 25.85 20.47
C CYS A 39 -10.79 26.48 21.65
N ASP A 40 -11.31 27.63 22.10
CA ASP A 40 -10.87 28.28 23.35
C ASP A 40 -11.30 27.49 24.57
N ASP A 41 -10.60 27.67 25.69
CA ASP A 41 -10.85 26.94 26.94
C ASP A 41 -12.28 27.11 27.47
N ASP A 42 -12.91 28.28 27.26
CA ASP A 42 -14.30 28.54 27.65
C ASP A 42 -15.32 27.69 26.89
N ASP A 43 -15.05 27.45 25.59
CA ASP A 43 -15.86 26.56 24.75
C ASP A 43 -15.66 25.09 25.14
N HIS A 44 -14.45 24.73 25.60
CA HIS A 44 -14.14 23.39 26.07
C HIS A 44 -14.99 22.98 27.29
N GLN A 45 -15.26 23.88 28.18
CA GLN A 45 -16.09 23.62 29.39
C GLN A 45 -17.51 23.15 29.03
N ARG A 46 -18.00 23.42 27.83
CA ARG A 46 -19.33 23.01 27.38
C ARG A 46 -19.36 21.56 26.83
N ASP A 47 -18.26 21.10 26.18
CA ASP A 47 -18.14 19.75 25.58
C ASP A 47 -17.10 18.85 26.27
N GLY A 48 -16.21 19.40 27.01
CA GLY A 48 -15.33 19.10 28.13
C GLY A 48 -14.59 17.77 28.23
N LYS A 49 -14.55 16.91 27.20
CA LYS A 49 -13.96 15.57 27.36
C LYS A 49 -12.61 15.41 26.69
N TYR A 50 -12.40 16.01 25.53
CA TYR A 50 -11.26 15.70 24.67
C TYR A 50 -10.32 16.88 24.45
N VAL A 51 -9.04 16.59 24.28
CA VAL A 51 -7.99 17.55 23.90
C VAL A 51 -7.21 17.02 22.70
N THR A 52 -6.46 17.90 22.02
CA THR A 52 -5.46 17.50 21.03
C THR A 52 -4.22 16.90 21.70
N TRP A 53 -3.36 16.28 20.92
CA TRP A 53 -2.08 15.74 21.41
C TRP A 53 -1.17 16.81 22.04
N ASP A 54 -1.28 18.07 21.59
CA ASP A 54 -0.54 19.23 22.11
C ASP A 54 -1.31 19.97 23.23
N GLY A 55 -2.37 19.37 23.76
CA GLY A 55 -3.11 19.85 24.93
C GLY A 55 -4.09 21.00 24.67
N ARG A 56 -4.39 21.31 23.38
CA ARG A 56 -5.43 22.32 23.07
C ARG A 56 -6.82 21.73 23.25
N SER A 57 -7.72 22.56 23.73
CA SER A 57 -9.12 22.21 23.86
C SER A 57 -9.79 21.96 22.51
N VAL A 58 -10.71 21.00 22.45
CA VAL A 58 -11.47 20.70 21.23
C VAL A 58 -12.95 20.64 21.49
N LYS A 59 -13.75 21.00 20.49
CA LYS A 59 -15.18 20.78 20.44
C LYS A 59 -15.60 19.99 19.23
N SER A 60 -16.68 19.25 19.38
CA SER A 60 -17.32 18.51 18.29
C SER A 60 -18.28 19.43 17.53
N VAL A 61 -18.12 19.52 16.22
CA VAL A 61 -18.99 20.35 15.37
C VAL A 61 -19.65 19.52 14.27
N PRO A 62 -20.93 19.80 13.93
CA PRO A 62 -21.59 19.13 12.82
C PRO A 62 -20.85 19.38 11.50
N THR A 63 -20.84 18.39 10.63
CA THR A 63 -20.19 18.49 9.32
C THR A 63 -20.93 17.70 8.23
N LYS A 64 -20.97 18.24 7.02
CA LYS A 64 -21.43 17.52 5.83
C LYS A 64 -20.31 16.71 5.17
N ASN A 65 -19.05 16.99 5.55
CA ASN A 65 -17.86 16.33 5.00
C ASN A 65 -16.97 15.85 6.16
N PRO A 66 -17.30 14.71 6.79
CA PRO A 66 -16.47 14.15 7.85
C PRO A 66 -15.10 13.78 7.30
N ASN A 67 -14.06 14.15 8.05
CA ASN A 67 -12.70 13.78 7.70
C ASN A 67 -12.40 12.31 8.07
N ARG A 68 -11.22 11.82 7.71
CA ARG A 68 -10.83 10.42 7.99
C ARG A 68 -10.91 10.07 9.48
N TYR A 69 -10.55 10.99 10.37
CA TYR A 69 -10.59 10.74 11.82
C TYR A 69 -12.02 10.53 12.32
N SER A 70 -12.93 11.42 11.90
CA SER A 70 -14.36 11.29 12.23
C SER A 70 -14.96 9.97 11.73
N VAL A 71 -14.62 9.56 10.51
CA VAL A 71 -15.10 8.32 9.93
C VAL A 71 -14.57 7.10 10.69
N TYR A 72 -13.27 7.08 10.99
CA TYR A 72 -12.69 5.97 11.75
C TYR A 72 -13.22 5.93 13.20
N ASP A 73 -13.44 7.10 13.83
CA ASP A 73 -14.06 7.16 15.14
C ASP A 73 -15.49 6.62 15.14
N TYR A 74 -16.27 6.96 14.12
CA TYR A 74 -17.62 6.43 13.94
C TYR A 74 -17.62 4.90 13.75
N ILE A 75 -16.70 4.38 12.93
CA ILE A 75 -16.57 2.93 12.72
C ILE A 75 -16.19 2.21 14.01
N ASP A 76 -15.32 2.80 14.83
CA ASP A 76 -14.92 2.23 16.13
C ASP A 76 -16.04 2.29 17.19
N GLU A 77 -17.06 3.13 17.01
CA GLU A 77 -18.25 3.22 17.86
C GLU A 77 -19.39 2.27 17.40
N LEU A 78 -19.25 1.62 16.24
CA LEU A 78 -20.21 0.59 15.81
C LEU A 78 -20.19 -0.61 16.77
N PRO A 79 -21.26 -1.43 16.79
CA PRO A 79 -21.26 -2.71 17.51
C PRO A 79 -20.05 -3.58 17.13
N GLN A 80 -19.52 -4.34 18.08
CA GLN A 80 -18.31 -5.16 17.87
C GLN A 80 -18.45 -6.12 16.68
N GLU A 81 -19.62 -6.70 16.48
CA GLU A 81 -19.92 -7.58 15.35
C GLU A 81 -19.73 -6.89 13.99
N GLU A 82 -20.17 -5.63 13.88
CA GLU A 82 -19.99 -4.83 12.67
C GLU A 82 -18.50 -4.48 12.44
N GLN A 83 -17.79 -4.14 13.51
CA GLN A 83 -16.36 -3.88 13.43
C GLN A 83 -15.59 -5.13 12.99
N ASP A 84 -15.93 -6.29 13.54
CA ASP A 84 -15.30 -7.56 13.20
C ASP A 84 -15.50 -7.88 11.73
N ILE A 85 -16.70 -7.70 11.19
CA ILE A 85 -16.98 -7.91 9.77
C ILE A 85 -16.16 -6.94 8.89
N ILE A 86 -16.09 -5.65 9.25
CA ILE A 86 -15.35 -4.64 8.47
C ILE A 86 -13.84 -4.91 8.47
N PHE A 87 -13.28 -5.32 9.62
CA PHE A 87 -11.84 -5.48 9.80
C PHE A 87 -11.34 -6.93 9.72
N GLN A 88 -12.24 -7.92 9.62
CA GLN A 88 -11.83 -9.32 9.43
C GLN A 88 -10.91 -9.43 8.22
N TYR A 89 -9.77 -10.10 8.40
CA TYR A 89 -8.87 -10.40 7.31
C TYR A 89 -9.49 -11.45 6.37
N ASN A 90 -9.77 -11.05 5.15
CA ASN A 90 -10.14 -11.93 4.05
C ASN A 90 -9.29 -11.54 2.85
N GLU A 91 -8.61 -12.49 2.25
CA GLU A 91 -7.75 -12.26 1.09
C GLU A 91 -8.61 -12.18 -0.18
N PRO A 92 -8.69 -11.01 -0.85
CA PRO A 92 -9.48 -10.87 -2.07
C PRO A 92 -8.81 -11.53 -3.27
N ASP A 93 -9.59 -11.82 -4.30
CA ASP A 93 -9.05 -12.23 -5.59
C ASP A 93 -8.30 -11.06 -6.24
N ILE A 94 -7.07 -11.33 -6.70
CA ILE A 94 -6.19 -10.34 -7.32
C ILE A 94 -6.18 -10.58 -8.82
N PHE A 95 -6.33 -9.50 -9.59
CA PHE A 95 -6.31 -9.50 -11.04
C PHE A 95 -5.10 -8.71 -11.53
N PHE A 96 -4.19 -9.40 -12.21
CA PHE A 96 -2.98 -8.83 -12.80
C PHE A 96 -3.30 -8.43 -14.22
N ILE A 97 -3.07 -7.16 -14.54
CA ILE A 97 -3.51 -6.53 -15.78
C ILE A 97 -2.33 -5.85 -16.44
N ASP A 98 -2.25 -5.97 -17.75
CA ASP A 98 -1.30 -5.27 -18.60
C ASP A 98 -2.00 -4.88 -19.90
N ILE A 99 -1.63 -3.74 -20.49
CA ILE A 99 -2.17 -3.30 -21.77
C ILE A 99 -1.08 -3.08 -22.79
N GLU A 100 -1.41 -3.39 -24.05
CA GLU A 100 -0.59 -2.99 -25.17
C GLU A 100 -1.33 -1.97 -26.02
N ASN A 101 -0.68 -0.86 -26.29
CA ASN A 101 -1.25 0.23 -27.07
C ASN A 101 -0.41 0.49 -28.34
N GLU A 102 -1.04 1.07 -29.33
CA GLU A 102 -0.37 1.42 -30.58
C GLU A 102 0.73 2.44 -30.33
N ILE A 103 1.93 2.15 -30.83
CA ILE A 103 3.06 3.09 -30.84
C ILE A 103 3.17 3.68 -32.24
N ILE A 104 2.90 4.99 -32.36
CA ILE A 104 2.96 5.68 -33.66
C ILE A 104 4.40 6.12 -33.93
N ASP A 105 4.95 7.04 -33.14
CA ASP A 105 6.32 7.53 -33.28
C ASP A 105 7.14 7.34 -31.99
N LYS A 106 6.51 7.51 -30.86
CA LYS A 106 7.08 7.36 -29.52
C LYS A 106 6.05 6.80 -28.56
N LYS A 107 6.51 6.29 -27.42
CA LYS A 107 5.61 5.80 -26.37
C LYS A 107 4.58 6.91 -26.00
N PRO A 108 3.26 6.65 -26.14
CA PRO A 108 2.24 7.66 -25.90
C PRO A 108 2.16 8.03 -24.43
N ALA A 109 1.87 9.31 -24.17
CA ALA A 109 1.65 9.80 -22.82
C ALA A 109 0.31 9.28 -22.27
N PRO A 110 0.28 8.62 -21.09
CA PRO A 110 -0.92 7.95 -20.59
C PRO A 110 -2.07 8.91 -20.28
N HIS A 111 -1.77 10.16 -19.87
CA HIS A 111 -2.78 11.17 -19.61
C HIS A 111 -3.41 11.75 -20.90
N LEU A 112 -2.71 11.66 -22.02
CA LEU A 112 -3.25 12.05 -23.33
C LEU A 112 -4.00 10.89 -23.99
N ALA A 113 -3.58 9.66 -23.81
CA ALA A 113 -4.17 8.42 -24.35
C ALA A 113 -4.56 8.56 -25.85
N GLU A 114 -3.61 9.03 -26.68
CA GLU A 114 -3.88 9.39 -28.09
C GLU A 114 -3.99 8.16 -28.99
N SER A 115 -3.24 7.12 -28.70
CA SER A 115 -3.24 5.90 -29.49
C SER A 115 -4.28 4.87 -29.02
N ALA A 116 -4.60 3.91 -29.89
CA ALA A 116 -5.56 2.86 -29.58
C ALA A 116 -4.95 1.82 -28.66
N ILE A 117 -5.77 1.24 -27.78
CA ILE A 117 -5.44 0.05 -27.01
C ILE A 117 -5.68 -1.16 -27.91
N GLN A 118 -4.63 -1.93 -28.14
CA GLN A 118 -4.63 -3.08 -29.06
C GLN A 118 -4.98 -4.39 -28.34
N SER A 119 -4.57 -4.53 -27.06
CA SER A 119 -4.94 -5.66 -26.22
C SER A 119 -4.94 -5.30 -24.74
N ILE A 120 -5.72 -6.07 -23.97
CA ILE A 120 -5.76 -6.05 -22.51
C ILE A 120 -5.61 -7.48 -22.03
N SER A 121 -4.57 -7.78 -21.28
CA SER A 121 -4.39 -9.07 -20.63
C SER A 121 -4.84 -9.02 -19.17
N ILE A 122 -5.44 -10.09 -18.68
CA ILE A 122 -5.99 -10.20 -17.32
C ILE A 122 -5.64 -11.60 -16.80
N VAL A 123 -4.93 -11.66 -15.70
CA VAL A 123 -4.54 -12.93 -15.07
C VAL A 123 -5.12 -13.01 -13.66
N ASN A 124 -5.75 -14.13 -13.35
CA ASN A 124 -6.20 -14.46 -12.00
C ASN A 124 -6.05 -15.95 -11.76
N LYS A 125 -5.23 -16.33 -10.79
CA LYS A 125 -4.90 -17.73 -10.48
C LYS A 125 -4.34 -18.46 -11.70
N ASP A 126 -5.05 -19.49 -12.15
CA ASP A 126 -4.71 -20.32 -13.32
C ASP A 126 -5.33 -19.82 -14.63
N LYS A 127 -6.03 -18.69 -14.61
CA LYS A 127 -6.76 -18.17 -15.78
C LYS A 127 -6.05 -16.97 -16.38
N VAL A 128 -5.77 -17.06 -17.66
CA VAL A 128 -5.21 -16.00 -18.49
C VAL A 128 -6.24 -15.62 -19.55
N LEU A 129 -6.69 -14.38 -19.51
CA LEU A 129 -7.62 -13.84 -20.49
C LEU A 129 -6.92 -12.71 -21.25
N VAL A 130 -6.98 -12.74 -22.58
CA VAL A 130 -6.58 -11.60 -23.41
C VAL A 130 -7.75 -11.14 -24.24
N MET A 131 -8.00 -9.84 -24.21
CA MET A 131 -8.99 -9.13 -25.02
C MET A 131 -8.25 -8.41 -26.14
N GLY A 132 -8.74 -8.50 -27.36
CA GLY A 132 -8.10 -7.84 -28.51
C GLY A 132 -9.07 -7.59 -29.66
N THR A 133 -8.59 -6.85 -30.69
CA THR A 133 -9.41 -6.40 -31.82
C THR A 133 -9.13 -7.12 -33.13
N GLN A 134 -8.13 -8.01 -33.18
CA GLN A 134 -7.94 -8.90 -34.33
C GLN A 134 -8.52 -10.28 -34.03
N GLU A 135 -8.96 -10.99 -35.05
CA GLU A 135 -9.44 -12.34 -34.91
C GLU A 135 -8.31 -13.32 -34.61
N LEU A 136 -8.57 -14.27 -33.73
CA LEU A 136 -7.66 -15.33 -33.38
C LEU A 136 -8.40 -16.67 -33.43
N SER A 137 -7.89 -17.62 -34.18
CA SER A 137 -8.54 -18.94 -34.26
C SER A 137 -8.35 -19.74 -32.96
N GLU A 138 -9.25 -20.70 -32.73
CA GLU A 138 -9.15 -21.59 -31.55
C GLU A 138 -7.84 -22.42 -31.57
N VAL A 139 -7.35 -22.77 -32.72
CA VAL A 139 -6.08 -23.50 -32.87
C VAL A 139 -4.91 -22.65 -32.39
N ILE A 140 -4.87 -21.36 -32.78
CA ILE A 140 -3.85 -20.43 -32.34
C ILE A 140 -3.99 -20.16 -30.83
N SER A 141 -5.21 -20.03 -30.32
CA SER A 141 -5.45 -19.85 -28.89
C SER A 141 -4.91 -21.04 -28.06
N LYS A 142 -5.13 -22.26 -28.48
CA LYS A 142 -4.56 -23.46 -27.84
C LYS A 142 -3.02 -23.49 -27.93
N SER A 143 -2.46 -23.09 -29.07
CA SER A 143 -1.00 -22.97 -29.18
C SER A 143 -0.40 -21.92 -28.25
N ILE A 144 -1.09 -20.78 -28.01
CA ILE A 144 -0.67 -19.79 -27.02
C ILE A 144 -0.75 -20.37 -25.59
N GLU A 145 -1.80 -21.13 -25.28
CA GLU A 145 -1.92 -21.83 -23.99
C GLU A 145 -0.75 -22.78 -23.74
N GLU A 146 -0.39 -23.57 -24.74
CA GLU A 146 0.78 -24.47 -24.69
C GLU A 146 2.08 -23.68 -24.50
N ASP A 147 2.27 -22.60 -25.24
CA ASP A 147 3.45 -21.75 -25.15
C ASP A 147 3.58 -21.12 -23.74
N ILE A 148 2.47 -20.62 -23.14
CA ILE A 148 2.45 -20.08 -21.77
C ILE A 148 2.81 -21.19 -20.76
N ASN A 149 2.20 -22.35 -20.88
CA ASN A 149 2.42 -23.47 -19.97
C ASN A 149 3.86 -23.98 -20.03
N ASN A 150 4.45 -24.07 -21.22
CA ASN A 150 5.85 -24.44 -21.41
C ASN A 150 6.79 -23.38 -20.80
N TYR A 151 6.49 -22.09 -20.99
CA TYR A 151 7.32 -21.00 -20.47
C TYR A 151 7.34 -20.95 -18.94
N PHE A 152 6.22 -21.24 -18.29
CA PHE A 152 6.08 -21.25 -16.83
C PHE A 152 6.10 -22.67 -16.22
N ALA A 153 6.49 -23.69 -16.96
CA ALA A 153 6.46 -25.10 -16.51
C ALA A 153 7.15 -25.31 -15.15
N LYS A 154 8.29 -24.65 -14.92
CA LYS A 154 9.05 -24.76 -13.66
C LYS A 154 8.29 -24.29 -12.41
N PHE A 155 7.18 -23.56 -12.55
CA PHE A 155 6.37 -23.09 -11.42
C PHE A 155 5.21 -24.02 -11.08
N GLY A 156 4.99 -25.07 -11.87
CA GLY A 156 3.98 -26.10 -11.60
C GLY A 156 2.52 -25.64 -11.78
N THR A 157 2.29 -24.41 -12.25
CA THR A 157 0.93 -23.91 -12.54
C THR A 157 0.58 -24.23 -13.98
N ILE A 158 -0.58 -24.83 -14.20
CA ILE A 158 -1.15 -25.05 -15.52
C ILE A 158 -2.18 -23.96 -15.77
N TYR A 159 -1.91 -23.13 -16.76
CA TYR A 159 -2.77 -22.02 -17.13
C TYR A 159 -3.82 -22.42 -18.14
N GLN A 160 -5.02 -21.88 -17.99
CA GLN A 160 -6.11 -21.94 -18.96
C GLN A 160 -6.16 -20.58 -19.68
N PHE A 161 -5.86 -20.59 -20.97
CA PHE A 161 -5.85 -19.38 -21.78
C PHE A 161 -7.18 -19.20 -22.50
N LYS A 162 -7.68 -17.97 -22.52
CA LYS A 162 -8.86 -17.57 -23.30
C LYS A 162 -8.60 -16.25 -24.01
N TYR A 163 -8.85 -16.24 -25.30
CA TYR A 163 -8.89 -15.02 -26.09
C TYR A 163 -10.33 -14.57 -26.33
N ILE A 164 -10.60 -13.26 -26.23
CA ILE A 164 -11.89 -12.66 -26.58
C ILE A 164 -11.65 -11.60 -27.65
N HIS A 165 -12.19 -11.88 -28.84
CA HIS A 165 -12.22 -10.94 -29.94
C HIS A 165 -13.35 -9.92 -29.80
N PHE A 166 -13.04 -8.63 -30.04
CA PHE A 166 -13.99 -7.54 -30.11
C PHE A 166 -13.89 -6.84 -31.47
N LYS A 167 -15.01 -6.44 -32.01
CA LYS A 167 -15.08 -5.79 -33.35
C LYS A 167 -14.41 -4.40 -33.36
N SER A 168 -14.24 -3.77 -32.22
CA SER A 168 -13.64 -2.46 -32.07
C SER A 168 -13.02 -2.25 -30.69
N GLU A 169 -12.09 -1.31 -30.58
CA GLU A 169 -11.54 -0.85 -29.31
C GLU A 169 -12.64 -0.35 -28.36
N TYR A 170 -13.64 0.38 -28.90
CA TYR A 170 -14.78 0.86 -28.11
C TYR A 170 -15.52 -0.29 -27.43
N GLU A 171 -15.85 -1.35 -28.18
CA GLU A 171 -16.54 -2.51 -27.63
C GLU A 171 -15.69 -3.24 -26.58
N MET A 172 -14.40 -3.39 -26.83
CA MET A 172 -13.43 -3.99 -25.90
C MET A 172 -13.40 -3.21 -24.59
N LEU A 173 -13.18 -1.89 -24.63
CA LEU A 173 -13.11 -1.04 -23.44
C LEU A 173 -14.45 -0.95 -22.71
N LEU A 174 -15.56 -0.85 -23.42
CA LEU A 174 -16.89 -0.86 -22.81
C LEU A 174 -17.12 -2.15 -22.01
N ASN A 175 -16.80 -3.31 -22.59
CA ASN A 175 -16.90 -4.57 -21.87
C ASN A 175 -15.93 -4.66 -20.70
N PHE A 176 -14.69 -4.18 -20.86
CA PHE A 176 -13.70 -4.12 -19.77
C PHE A 176 -14.27 -3.36 -18.57
N PHE A 177 -14.71 -2.11 -18.75
CA PHE A 177 -15.20 -1.26 -17.67
C PHE A 177 -16.55 -1.75 -17.10
N VAL A 178 -17.49 -2.20 -17.95
CA VAL A 178 -18.84 -2.54 -17.50
C VAL A 178 -18.97 -3.98 -16.99
N LYS A 179 -18.24 -4.94 -17.60
CA LYS A 179 -18.42 -6.36 -17.27
C LYS A 179 -17.27 -6.94 -16.44
N PHE A 180 -16.04 -6.54 -16.72
CA PHE A 180 -14.87 -7.15 -16.08
C PHE A 180 -14.47 -6.44 -14.78
N VAL A 181 -14.16 -5.16 -14.81
CA VAL A 181 -13.72 -4.40 -13.64
C VAL A 181 -14.66 -4.50 -12.44
N PRO A 182 -16.02 -4.47 -12.60
CA PRO A 182 -16.93 -4.62 -11.46
C PRO A 182 -16.81 -5.93 -10.69
N ARG A 183 -16.20 -6.96 -11.29
CA ARG A 183 -15.98 -8.28 -10.68
C ARG A 183 -14.57 -8.46 -10.09
N MET A 184 -13.72 -7.45 -10.22
CA MET A 184 -12.33 -7.49 -9.79
C MET A 184 -12.18 -6.71 -8.48
N PRO A 185 -12.03 -7.39 -7.33
CA PRO A 185 -11.79 -6.73 -6.05
C PRO A 185 -10.50 -5.94 -6.04
N VAL A 186 -9.42 -6.51 -6.60
CA VAL A 186 -8.09 -5.93 -6.68
C VAL A 186 -7.60 -5.94 -8.13
N LEU A 187 -7.22 -4.77 -8.62
CA LEU A 187 -6.58 -4.59 -9.90
C LEU A 187 -5.12 -4.19 -9.66
N THR A 188 -4.20 -4.86 -10.32
CA THR A 188 -2.77 -4.58 -10.19
C THR A 188 -2.04 -4.89 -11.50
N GLY A 189 -0.86 -4.33 -11.65
CA GLY A 189 0.05 -4.54 -12.77
C GLY A 189 1.40 -3.90 -12.45
N TRP A 190 2.32 -3.94 -13.38
CA TRP A 190 3.64 -3.33 -13.25
C TRP A 190 3.63 -1.90 -13.78
N ASN A 191 3.87 -0.91 -12.92
CA ASN A 191 3.71 0.52 -13.24
C ASN A 191 2.25 0.90 -13.56
N PHE A 192 1.32 0.16 -12.99
CA PHE A 192 -0.08 0.13 -13.36
C PHE A 192 -0.81 1.46 -13.15
N THR A 193 -0.58 2.13 -12.02
CA THR A 193 -1.24 3.40 -11.69
C THR A 193 -0.61 4.60 -12.38
N GLU A 194 0.62 4.48 -12.88
CA GLU A 194 1.31 5.56 -13.59
C GLU A 194 1.13 5.44 -15.11
N TYR A 195 0.77 4.24 -15.63
CA TYR A 195 0.63 4.01 -17.05
C TYR A 195 -0.68 3.34 -17.45
N ASP A 196 -0.88 2.05 -17.17
CA ASP A 196 -1.98 1.26 -17.74
C ASP A 196 -3.35 1.77 -17.31
N TRP A 197 -3.56 1.96 -16.01
CA TRP A 197 -4.84 2.43 -15.49
C TRP A 197 -5.16 3.86 -15.94
N VAL A 198 -4.17 4.74 -15.91
CA VAL A 198 -4.33 6.13 -16.41
C VAL A 198 -4.70 6.13 -17.89
N PHE A 199 -4.01 5.30 -18.68
CA PHE A 199 -4.28 5.17 -20.11
C PHE A 199 -5.69 4.65 -20.37
N LEU A 200 -6.10 3.56 -19.68
CA LEU A 200 -7.44 2.97 -19.77
C LEU A 200 -8.54 3.98 -19.46
N VAL A 201 -8.42 4.74 -18.37
CA VAL A 201 -9.41 5.74 -17.94
C VAL A 201 -9.52 6.87 -18.96
N ASN A 202 -8.39 7.43 -19.40
CA ASN A 202 -8.40 8.56 -20.33
C ASN A 202 -8.84 8.13 -21.74
N ARG A 203 -8.46 6.92 -22.17
CA ARG A 203 -8.89 6.38 -23.46
C ARG A 203 -10.39 6.08 -23.47
N ALA A 204 -10.93 5.52 -22.39
CA ALA A 204 -12.37 5.32 -22.25
C ALA A 204 -13.13 6.64 -22.43
N ARG A 205 -12.69 7.72 -21.77
CA ARG A 205 -13.32 9.04 -21.92
C ARG A 205 -13.28 9.56 -23.36
N LYS A 206 -12.13 9.43 -24.02
CA LYS A 206 -12.01 9.83 -25.44
C LYS A 206 -12.98 9.10 -26.35
N LEU A 207 -13.29 7.86 -26.01
CA LEU A 207 -14.26 7.04 -26.75
C LEU A 207 -15.70 7.23 -26.27
N GLY A 208 -15.97 8.15 -25.33
CA GLY A 208 -17.31 8.40 -24.80
C GLY A 208 -17.81 7.36 -23.80
N ILE A 209 -16.89 6.56 -23.23
CA ILE A 209 -17.21 5.59 -22.17
C ILE A 209 -16.97 6.28 -20.83
N ASP A 210 -17.95 6.23 -19.93
CA ASP A 210 -17.80 6.74 -18.57
C ASP A 210 -17.00 5.74 -17.70
N PRO A 211 -15.74 6.04 -17.32
CA PRO A 211 -14.93 5.13 -16.52
C PRO A 211 -15.40 5.03 -15.06
N SER A 212 -16.30 5.90 -14.60
CA SER A 212 -16.83 5.86 -13.24
C SER A 212 -17.62 4.57 -12.94
N VAL A 213 -18.10 3.88 -13.98
CA VAL A 213 -18.76 2.56 -13.87
C VAL A 213 -17.83 1.48 -13.29
N ALA A 214 -16.53 1.69 -13.27
CA ALA A 214 -15.55 0.85 -12.55
C ALA A 214 -15.80 0.85 -11.03
N SER A 215 -16.35 1.91 -10.48
CA SER A 215 -16.73 2.02 -9.07
C SER A 215 -18.17 1.60 -8.85
N VAL A 216 -18.43 0.91 -7.74
CA VAL A 216 -19.79 0.50 -7.33
C VAL A 216 -20.69 1.72 -7.07
N THR A 217 -20.11 2.82 -6.58
CA THR A 217 -20.83 4.08 -6.29
C THR A 217 -20.74 5.10 -7.43
N LYS A 218 -20.12 4.71 -8.56
CA LYS A 218 -19.82 5.60 -9.70
C LYS A 218 -18.99 6.83 -9.30
N LEU A 219 -18.06 6.64 -8.38
CA LEU A 219 -17.15 7.69 -7.91
C LEU A 219 -15.71 7.32 -8.30
N LEU A 220 -15.06 8.22 -9.03
CA LEU A 220 -13.62 8.22 -9.21
C LEU A 220 -13.01 9.27 -8.27
N ARG A 221 -11.87 8.97 -7.68
CA ARG A 221 -11.14 9.85 -6.78
C ARG A 221 -9.75 10.11 -7.31
N GLU A 222 -9.34 11.36 -7.29
CA GLU A 222 -7.94 11.69 -7.48
C GLU A 222 -7.10 11.14 -6.31
N PRO A 223 -5.87 10.67 -6.56
CA PRO A 223 -4.96 10.29 -5.49
C PRO A 223 -4.71 11.48 -4.58
N TRP A 224 -4.53 11.21 -3.28
CA TRP A 224 -4.25 12.25 -2.27
C TRP A 224 -2.89 12.95 -2.48
N ASP A 225 -1.96 12.37 -3.24
CA ASP A 225 -0.61 12.88 -3.42
C ASP A 225 -0.56 14.00 -4.47
N MET A 226 -0.75 15.24 -4.02
CA MET A 226 -0.67 16.43 -4.86
C MET A 226 0.76 16.78 -5.33
N GLU A 227 1.80 16.18 -4.77
CA GLU A 227 3.20 16.41 -5.19
C GLU A 227 3.54 15.62 -6.44
N LYS A 228 3.00 14.43 -6.57
CA LYS A 228 2.98 13.69 -7.82
C LYS A 228 1.79 14.22 -8.62
N LYS A 229 2.05 14.99 -9.67
CA LYS A 229 1.04 15.40 -10.67
C LYS A 229 0.54 14.15 -11.43
N THR A 230 0.00 13.17 -10.73
CA THR A 230 -0.54 11.96 -11.32
C THR A 230 -1.97 12.24 -11.74
N TYR A 231 -2.23 12.15 -13.03
CA TYR A 231 -3.57 12.22 -13.63
C TYR A 231 -4.37 10.93 -13.39
N CYS A 232 -4.13 10.26 -12.27
CA CYS A 232 -4.70 8.95 -11.96
C CYS A 232 -5.95 9.12 -11.10
N GLU A 233 -7.10 8.82 -11.67
CA GLU A 233 -8.36 8.72 -10.92
C GLU A 233 -8.66 7.26 -10.60
N LEU A 234 -8.79 6.95 -9.32
CA LEU A 234 -9.03 5.59 -8.84
C LEU A 234 -10.51 5.36 -8.53
N PRO A 235 -11.08 4.20 -8.86
CA PRO A 235 -12.46 3.88 -8.55
C PRO A 235 -12.62 3.69 -7.03
N ALA A 236 -13.57 4.41 -6.43
CA ALA A 236 -13.95 4.20 -5.05
C ALA A 236 -14.45 2.77 -4.84
N HIS A 237 -14.21 2.23 -3.64
CA HIS A 237 -14.62 0.89 -3.25
C HIS A 237 -14.00 -0.26 -4.09
N ARG A 238 -12.84 0.02 -4.70
CA ARG A 238 -11.98 -0.96 -5.38
C ARG A 238 -10.55 -0.77 -4.92
N MET A 239 -9.78 -1.84 -4.94
CA MET A 239 -8.36 -1.79 -4.66
C MET A 239 -7.60 -1.72 -5.98
N VAL A 240 -7.01 -0.58 -6.29
CA VAL A 240 -6.08 -0.43 -7.40
C VAL A 240 -4.69 -0.26 -6.82
N VAL A 241 -3.80 -1.16 -7.14
CA VAL A 241 -2.49 -1.31 -6.50
C VAL A 241 -1.42 -1.35 -7.57
N ASP A 242 -0.41 -0.52 -7.46
CA ASP A 242 0.77 -0.60 -8.34
C ASP A 242 1.79 -1.58 -7.75
N TYR A 243 2.02 -2.68 -8.47
CA TYR A 243 2.94 -3.70 -7.97
C TYR A 243 4.40 -3.25 -7.97
N MET A 244 4.80 -2.42 -8.95
CA MET A 244 6.14 -1.85 -9.00
C MET A 244 6.42 -0.94 -7.80
N GLU A 245 5.46 -0.12 -7.39
CA GLU A 245 5.60 0.75 -6.22
C GLU A 245 5.68 -0.07 -4.91
N LEU A 246 4.89 -1.16 -4.78
CA LEU A 246 5.05 -2.07 -3.66
C LEU A 246 6.43 -2.72 -3.64
N PHE A 247 6.91 -3.15 -4.82
CA PHE A 247 8.22 -3.77 -4.97
C PHE A 247 9.35 -2.81 -4.59
N LYS A 248 9.29 -1.56 -5.05
CA LYS A 248 10.25 -0.52 -4.65
C LYS A 248 10.30 -0.34 -3.14
N LYS A 249 9.14 -0.32 -2.51
CA LYS A 249 9.01 0.05 -1.10
C LYS A 249 9.35 -1.07 -0.13
N TRP A 250 8.94 -2.30 -0.41
CA TRP A 250 8.97 -3.38 0.58
C TRP A 250 9.77 -4.62 0.17
N ASP A 251 10.16 -4.73 -1.09
CA ASP A 251 10.95 -5.89 -1.50
C ASP A 251 12.36 -5.84 -0.89
N THR A 252 12.80 -6.98 -0.36
CA THR A 252 14.13 -7.19 0.20
C THR A 252 14.89 -8.32 -0.49
N SER A 253 14.31 -8.94 -1.50
CA SER A 253 14.90 -10.08 -2.23
C SER A 253 16.09 -9.65 -3.10
N ILE A 254 16.07 -8.42 -3.61
CA ILE A 254 17.16 -7.83 -4.39
C ILE A 254 17.86 -6.78 -3.54
N ARG A 255 19.13 -7.03 -3.21
CA ARG A 255 19.93 -6.12 -2.37
C ARG A 255 20.25 -4.78 -3.05
N VAL A 256 20.62 -4.85 -4.34
CA VAL A 256 20.94 -3.67 -5.16
C VAL A 256 19.97 -3.66 -6.35
N LYS A 257 19.05 -2.71 -6.36
CA LYS A 257 18.08 -2.54 -7.45
C LYS A 257 18.66 -1.62 -8.51
N GLU A 258 19.45 -2.18 -9.42
CA GLU A 258 20.01 -1.44 -10.56
C GLU A 258 18.93 -0.95 -11.52
N SER A 259 17.84 -1.71 -11.63
CA SER A 259 16.66 -1.37 -12.40
C SER A 259 15.40 -1.87 -11.71
N ILE A 260 14.28 -1.24 -12.04
CA ILE A 260 12.94 -1.66 -11.62
C ILE A 260 12.06 -2.05 -12.82
N SER A 261 12.68 -2.29 -13.99
CA SER A 261 11.95 -2.83 -15.13
C SER A 261 11.43 -4.22 -14.82
N LEU A 262 10.28 -4.58 -15.39
CA LEU A 262 9.71 -5.92 -15.20
C LEU A 262 10.68 -7.02 -15.62
N ASP A 263 11.44 -6.80 -16.72
CA ASP A 263 12.45 -7.74 -17.19
C ASP A 263 13.56 -7.99 -16.16
N PHE A 264 14.15 -6.91 -15.63
CA PHE A 264 15.18 -7.02 -14.60
C PHE A 264 14.68 -7.71 -13.33
N VAL A 265 13.50 -7.33 -12.87
CA VAL A 265 12.92 -7.88 -11.63
C VAL A 265 12.50 -9.35 -11.83
N SER A 266 11.90 -9.69 -12.97
CA SER A 266 11.52 -11.09 -13.26
C SER A 266 12.74 -12.00 -13.38
N ASP A 267 13.83 -11.54 -14.01
CA ASP A 267 15.09 -12.30 -14.08
C ASP A 267 15.66 -12.54 -12.68
N ASN A 268 15.81 -11.49 -11.87
CA ASN A 268 16.40 -11.59 -10.53
C ASN A 268 15.53 -12.35 -9.53
N VAL A 269 14.21 -12.14 -9.56
CA VAL A 269 13.28 -12.75 -8.60
C VAL A 269 12.90 -14.16 -9.05
N LEU A 270 12.59 -14.37 -10.32
CA LEU A 270 12.05 -15.62 -10.84
C LEU A 270 13.08 -16.46 -11.62
N GLY A 271 14.17 -15.86 -12.10
CA GLY A 271 15.08 -16.47 -13.07
C GLY A 271 14.39 -16.68 -14.43
N VAL A 272 13.50 -15.76 -14.82
CA VAL A 272 12.77 -15.76 -16.10
C VAL A 272 12.79 -14.35 -16.65
N LYS A 273 13.18 -14.18 -17.91
CA LYS A 273 13.18 -12.88 -18.61
C LYS A 273 11.85 -12.67 -19.32
N LYS A 274 11.60 -11.44 -19.77
CA LYS A 274 10.49 -11.17 -20.69
C LYS A 274 10.69 -11.88 -22.03
N VAL A 275 9.60 -12.12 -22.72
CA VAL A 275 9.66 -12.69 -24.08
C VAL A 275 10.34 -11.69 -25.02
N ASN A 276 11.38 -12.14 -25.70
CA ASN A 276 12.06 -11.32 -26.69
C ASN A 276 11.34 -11.34 -28.04
N TYR A 277 11.30 -10.19 -28.70
CA TYR A 277 10.82 -10.07 -30.08
C TYR A 277 11.75 -9.15 -30.86
N GLU A 278 11.79 -9.34 -32.18
CA GLU A 278 12.57 -8.51 -33.09
C GLU A 278 11.74 -7.31 -33.60
N GLY A 279 12.35 -6.15 -33.73
CA GLY A 279 11.70 -4.95 -34.26
C GLY A 279 10.88 -4.19 -33.21
N SER A 280 9.75 -3.63 -33.62
CA SER A 280 8.85 -2.85 -32.77
C SER A 280 7.57 -3.62 -32.43
N LEU A 281 6.89 -3.23 -31.34
CA LEU A 281 5.55 -3.76 -31.02
C LEU A 281 4.55 -3.55 -32.15
N LYS A 282 4.64 -2.43 -32.88
CA LYS A 282 3.83 -2.18 -34.08
C LYS A 282 4.10 -3.23 -35.18
N THR A 283 5.36 -3.57 -35.40
CA THR A 283 5.73 -4.61 -36.35
C THR A 283 5.15 -5.94 -35.88
N LEU A 284 5.36 -6.30 -34.61
CA LEU A 284 4.87 -7.55 -34.03
C LEU A 284 3.34 -7.68 -34.16
N TYR A 285 2.60 -6.61 -33.83
CA TYR A 285 1.13 -6.57 -33.96
C TYR A 285 0.65 -6.85 -35.40
N ASN A 286 1.36 -6.34 -36.42
CA ASN A 286 0.96 -6.47 -37.81
C ASN A 286 1.45 -7.77 -38.47
N THR A 287 2.58 -8.35 -38.04
CA THR A 287 3.22 -9.47 -38.71
C THR A 287 3.07 -10.79 -37.96
N ASP A 288 2.99 -10.78 -36.63
CA ASP A 288 2.84 -11.95 -35.78
C ASP A 288 1.94 -11.66 -34.58
N TYR A 289 0.64 -11.61 -34.86
CA TYR A 289 -0.36 -11.32 -33.84
C TYR A 289 -0.44 -12.42 -32.75
N LYS A 290 -0.14 -13.67 -33.08
CA LYS A 290 -0.01 -14.76 -32.09
C LYS A 290 1.04 -14.39 -31.03
N LYS A 291 2.24 -14.04 -31.48
CA LYS A 291 3.34 -13.68 -30.59
C LYS A 291 3.06 -12.39 -29.81
N PHE A 292 2.35 -11.43 -30.41
CA PHE A 292 1.91 -10.19 -29.73
C PHE A 292 0.98 -10.50 -28.54
N VAL A 293 -0.03 -11.34 -28.76
CA VAL A 293 -0.99 -11.75 -27.69
C VAL A 293 -0.27 -12.56 -26.62
N TYR A 294 0.62 -13.48 -27.02
CA TYR A 294 1.45 -14.25 -26.10
C TYR A 294 2.34 -13.35 -25.23
N TYR A 295 3.00 -12.34 -25.83
CA TYR A 295 3.83 -11.37 -25.13
C TYR A 295 3.04 -10.64 -24.04
N ASN A 296 1.89 -10.05 -24.38
CA ASN A 296 1.03 -9.35 -23.43
C ASN A 296 0.52 -10.26 -22.28
N ALA A 297 0.18 -11.52 -22.59
CA ALA A 297 -0.21 -12.51 -21.60
C ALA A 297 0.93 -12.83 -20.63
N VAL A 298 2.14 -13.03 -21.13
CA VAL A 298 3.33 -13.35 -20.32
C VAL A 298 3.66 -12.23 -19.37
N ASP A 299 3.56 -10.96 -19.78
CA ASP A 299 3.85 -9.82 -18.91
C ASP A 299 2.95 -9.80 -17.67
N SER A 300 1.65 -10.03 -17.82
CA SER A 300 0.73 -10.16 -16.69
C SER A 300 1.02 -11.37 -15.80
N VAL A 301 1.37 -12.52 -16.38
CA VAL A 301 1.73 -13.73 -15.61
C VAL A 301 3.04 -13.52 -14.84
N LEU A 302 4.03 -12.82 -15.40
CA LEU A 302 5.27 -12.49 -14.68
C LEU A 302 4.98 -11.69 -13.39
N VAL A 303 4.11 -10.69 -13.45
CA VAL A 303 3.73 -9.91 -12.25
C VAL A 303 3.03 -10.80 -11.22
N GLN A 304 2.15 -11.72 -11.66
CA GLN A 304 1.55 -12.70 -10.76
C GLN A 304 2.61 -13.58 -10.10
N LYS A 305 3.58 -14.11 -10.86
CA LYS A 305 4.64 -14.99 -10.30
C LYS A 305 5.56 -14.24 -9.35
N ILE A 306 5.86 -12.97 -9.63
CA ILE A 306 6.57 -12.11 -8.68
C ILE A 306 5.75 -11.97 -7.39
N HIS A 307 4.43 -11.75 -7.50
CA HIS A 307 3.55 -11.68 -6.32
C HIS A 307 3.51 -13.00 -5.54
N GLU A 308 3.39 -14.14 -6.22
CA GLU A 308 3.36 -15.45 -5.57
C GLU A 308 4.63 -15.68 -4.72
N LYS A 309 5.78 -15.17 -5.17
CA LYS A 309 7.05 -15.29 -4.46
C LYS A 309 7.25 -14.24 -3.37
N THR A 310 6.86 -12.99 -3.60
CA THR A 310 7.17 -11.86 -2.70
C THR A 310 6.03 -11.50 -1.75
N LYS A 311 4.77 -11.84 -2.09
CA LYS A 311 3.56 -11.61 -1.27
C LYS A 311 3.36 -10.15 -0.81
N LEU A 312 3.82 -9.16 -1.60
CA LEU A 312 3.81 -7.75 -1.17
C LEU A 312 2.40 -7.17 -0.95
N ILE A 313 1.41 -7.60 -1.74
CA ILE A 313 0.02 -7.20 -1.52
C ILE A 313 -0.50 -7.74 -0.17
N ASN A 314 -0.07 -8.93 0.26
CA ASN A 314 -0.43 -9.48 1.56
C ASN A 314 0.18 -8.66 2.71
N ILE A 315 1.38 -8.09 2.53
CA ILE A 315 1.97 -7.15 3.49
C ILE A 315 1.08 -5.91 3.62
N LEU A 316 0.61 -5.34 2.49
CA LEU A 316 -0.30 -4.20 2.48
C LEU A 316 -1.60 -4.51 3.26
N TYR A 317 -2.19 -5.69 3.05
CA TYR A 317 -3.37 -6.14 3.78
C TYR A 317 -3.12 -6.28 5.29
N GLY A 318 -1.98 -6.87 5.66
CA GLY A 318 -1.57 -7.00 7.06
C GLY A 318 -1.44 -5.65 7.75
N ILE A 319 -0.81 -4.67 7.10
CA ILE A 319 -0.67 -3.29 7.61
C ILE A 319 -2.05 -2.63 7.77
N SER A 320 -2.92 -2.73 6.76
CA SER A 320 -4.29 -2.17 6.82
C SER A 320 -5.10 -2.77 7.98
N THR A 321 -5.04 -4.09 8.13
CA THR A 321 -5.77 -4.80 9.21
C THR A 321 -5.24 -4.41 10.58
N LEU A 322 -3.92 -4.39 10.77
CA LEU A 322 -3.28 -4.03 12.04
C LEU A 322 -3.59 -2.60 12.47
N SER A 323 -3.50 -1.67 11.54
CA SER A 323 -3.73 -0.25 11.80
C SER A 323 -5.20 0.15 11.75
N ARG A 324 -6.08 -0.73 11.26
CA ARG A 324 -7.51 -0.48 11.03
C ARG A 324 -7.76 0.78 10.19
N VAL A 325 -7.00 0.95 9.14
CA VAL A 325 -7.19 1.99 8.13
C VAL A 325 -7.55 1.35 6.79
N LYS A 326 -8.14 2.12 5.88
CA LYS A 326 -8.44 1.62 4.54
C LYS A 326 -7.15 1.31 3.77
N ILE A 327 -7.24 0.43 2.79
CA ILE A 327 -6.09 -0.04 2.00
C ILE A 327 -5.28 1.13 1.41
N GLY A 328 -5.94 2.14 0.84
CA GLY A 328 -5.24 3.30 0.27
C GLY A 328 -4.40 4.08 1.28
N ASP A 329 -4.81 4.13 2.55
CA ASP A 329 -4.07 4.82 3.60
C ASP A 329 -2.86 3.99 4.11
N SER A 330 -2.84 2.68 3.84
CA SER A 330 -1.77 1.76 4.31
C SER A 330 -0.44 1.94 3.58
N TYR A 331 -0.43 2.64 2.45
CA TYR A 331 0.80 3.02 1.76
C TYR A 331 1.62 4.07 2.51
N SER A 332 1.00 4.87 3.35
CA SER A 332 1.65 5.98 4.05
C SER A 332 1.88 5.66 5.52
N THR A 333 3.07 5.96 6.02
CA THR A 333 3.45 5.71 7.42
C THR A 333 2.59 6.50 8.40
N LEU A 334 2.25 7.77 8.09
CA LEU A 334 1.49 8.63 8.99
C LEU A 334 0.06 8.11 9.26
N PRO A 335 -0.79 7.82 8.25
CA PRO A 335 -2.10 7.24 8.52
C PRO A 335 -2.06 5.90 9.26
N VAL A 336 -1.06 5.07 8.98
CA VAL A 336 -0.86 3.79 9.69
C VAL A 336 -0.58 4.03 11.17
N THR A 337 0.37 4.91 11.48
CA THR A 337 0.73 5.26 12.86
C THR A 337 -0.46 5.88 13.59
N GLU A 338 -1.16 6.83 12.96
CA GLU A 338 -2.37 7.44 13.51
C GLU A 338 -3.47 6.38 13.75
N GLY A 339 -3.66 5.45 12.82
CA GLY A 339 -4.64 4.37 12.96
C GLY A 339 -4.38 3.47 14.16
N ILE A 340 -3.10 3.13 14.42
CA ILE A 340 -2.70 2.31 15.58
C ILE A 340 -2.90 3.09 16.89
N LEU A 341 -2.48 4.34 16.95
CA LEU A 341 -2.46 5.12 18.18
C LEU A 341 -3.81 5.76 18.54
N ARG A 342 -4.59 6.18 17.54
CA ARG A 342 -5.80 6.98 17.67
C ARG A 342 -6.77 6.44 18.72
N ARG A 343 -7.13 5.16 18.62
CA ARG A 343 -8.11 4.55 19.53
C ARG A 343 -7.62 4.49 20.96
N LYS A 344 -6.35 4.16 21.14
CA LYS A 344 -5.75 4.07 22.47
C LYS A 344 -5.64 5.46 23.10
N LEU A 345 -5.21 6.47 22.35
CA LEU A 345 -5.17 7.87 22.79
C LEU A 345 -6.56 8.39 23.16
N LYS A 346 -7.57 8.15 22.32
CA LYS A 346 -8.95 8.59 22.59
C LYS A 346 -9.52 7.90 23.82
N LYS A 347 -9.33 6.58 23.96
CA LYS A 347 -9.92 5.80 25.07
C LYS A 347 -9.21 6.02 26.41
N GLU A 348 -7.88 6.07 26.42
CA GLU A 348 -7.09 6.06 27.65
C GLU A 348 -6.69 7.47 28.12
N LYS A 349 -6.52 8.40 27.19
CA LYS A 349 -5.97 9.74 27.48
C LYS A 349 -6.93 10.88 27.10
N ASN A 350 -8.10 10.59 26.57
CA ASN A 350 -9.04 11.59 26.04
C ASN A 350 -8.41 12.51 24.96
N VAL A 351 -7.42 12.02 24.23
CA VAL A 351 -6.76 12.74 23.14
C VAL A 351 -7.38 12.33 21.82
N VAL A 352 -7.81 13.31 21.05
CA VAL A 352 -8.35 13.11 19.70
C VAL A 352 -7.45 13.73 18.63
N LEU A 353 -7.41 13.08 17.46
CA LEU A 353 -6.73 13.64 16.32
C LEU A 353 -7.69 14.56 15.56
N CYS A 354 -7.31 15.81 15.42
CA CYS A 354 -8.01 16.77 14.57
C CYS A 354 -7.04 17.36 13.54
N ARG A 355 -7.57 17.79 12.41
CA ARG A 355 -6.77 18.50 11.42
C ARG A 355 -6.50 19.90 11.96
N LEU A 356 -5.23 20.21 12.17
CA LEU A 356 -4.83 21.56 12.53
C LEU A 356 -5.17 22.50 11.38
N ASP A 357 -5.77 23.66 11.69
CA ASP A 357 -5.96 24.68 10.69
C ASP A 357 -4.59 25.23 10.29
N ARG A 358 -4.23 25.06 9.00
CA ARG A 358 -2.90 25.49 8.50
C ARG A 358 -2.66 27.00 8.57
N SER A 359 -3.68 27.77 8.90
CA SER A 359 -3.59 29.23 9.09
C SER A 359 -2.93 29.64 10.42
N GLU A 360 -2.88 28.74 11.41
CA GLU A 360 -2.24 29.03 12.69
C GLU A 360 -0.83 28.41 12.71
N ASN A 361 0.17 29.25 12.43
CA ASN A 361 1.59 29.01 12.69
C ASN A 361 2.09 27.60 12.41
N VAL A 362 2.17 27.23 11.13
CA VAL A 362 3.24 26.34 10.70
C VAL A 362 4.53 27.11 11.05
N VAL A 363 5.08 26.85 12.23
CA VAL A 363 6.50 27.10 12.44
C VAL A 363 7.15 26.38 11.28
N ASP A 364 7.65 27.15 10.31
CA ASP A 364 8.53 26.63 9.28
C ASP A 364 9.59 25.83 10.05
N VAL A 365 9.49 24.52 9.99
CA VAL A 365 10.51 23.64 10.53
C VAL A 365 11.64 23.72 9.51
N GLU A 366 12.29 24.90 9.46
CA GLU A 366 13.56 25.05 8.80
C GLU A 366 14.51 24.01 9.45
N GLY A 367 14.63 22.88 8.72
CA GLY A 367 15.67 21.92 8.94
C GLY A 367 15.70 21.31 10.34
N VAL A 368 14.91 20.25 10.59
CA VAL A 368 15.35 19.27 11.60
C VAL A 368 16.77 18.85 11.19
N LEU A 369 17.78 19.33 11.93
CA LEU A 369 19.17 18.90 11.73
C LEU A 369 19.19 17.36 11.79
N GLY A 370 19.65 16.74 10.71
CA GLY A 370 19.88 15.31 10.67
C GLY A 370 20.86 14.87 11.76
N GLY A 371 20.93 13.58 12.05
CA GLY A 371 21.92 13.03 12.96
C GLY A 371 23.34 13.38 12.52
N TYR A 372 24.23 13.62 13.48
CA TYR A 372 25.65 13.85 13.20
C TYR A 372 26.26 12.64 12.48
N VAL A 373 26.85 12.86 11.34
CA VAL A 373 27.65 11.88 10.61
C VAL A 373 29.11 12.34 10.61
N LYS A 374 29.96 11.56 11.28
CA LYS A 374 31.39 11.83 11.29
C LYS A 374 32.00 11.49 9.93
N GLU A 375 32.83 12.41 9.39
CA GLU A 375 33.59 12.13 8.18
C GLU A 375 34.49 10.89 8.38
N PRO A 376 34.48 9.94 7.43
CA PRO A 376 35.34 8.76 7.56
C PRO A 376 36.83 9.11 7.46
N VAL A 377 37.61 8.51 8.31
CA VAL A 377 39.10 8.62 8.22
C VAL A 377 39.50 7.77 7.00
N LYS A 378 40.12 8.42 6.02
CA LYS A 378 40.63 7.74 4.81
C LYS A 378 41.92 6.96 5.18
N GLY A 379 41.99 5.74 4.69
CA GLY A 379 43.15 4.88 4.87
C GLY A 379 42.81 3.45 5.25
N MET A 380 43.83 2.63 5.45
CA MET A 380 43.66 1.25 5.90
C MET A 380 43.72 1.24 7.44
N SER A 381 42.73 0.60 8.07
CA SER A 381 42.69 0.42 9.52
C SER A 381 42.82 -1.07 9.86
N HIS A 382 43.61 -1.40 10.86
CA HIS A 382 43.71 -2.75 11.39
C HIS A 382 42.80 -2.87 12.63
N TRP A 383 42.23 -4.05 12.84
CA TRP A 383 41.43 -4.36 14.03
C TRP A 383 40.26 -3.39 14.23
N THR A 384 39.40 -3.26 13.19
CA THR A 384 38.25 -2.36 13.25
C THR A 384 37.03 -3.11 13.81
N PRO A 385 36.62 -2.89 15.09
CA PRO A 385 35.38 -3.41 15.61
C PRO A 385 34.23 -2.60 15.07
N CYS A 386 33.15 -3.27 14.69
CA CYS A 386 31.88 -2.64 14.26
C CYS A 386 30.83 -2.86 15.35
N TYR A 387 30.26 -1.76 15.86
CA TYR A 387 29.16 -1.78 16.83
C TYR A 387 27.95 -1.14 16.22
N ASP A 388 26.79 -1.77 16.40
CA ASP A 388 25.49 -1.25 15.97
C ASP A 388 24.49 -1.27 17.12
N PHE A 389 23.72 -0.20 17.24
CA PHE A 389 22.65 -0.13 18.23
C PHE A 389 21.45 -0.92 17.75
N LYS A 390 21.04 -1.90 18.54
CA LYS A 390 19.87 -2.71 18.23
C LYS A 390 18.60 -1.85 18.20
N SER A 391 18.06 -1.58 17.01
CA SER A 391 16.84 -0.79 16.79
C SER A 391 16.91 0.58 17.49
N LEU A 392 17.90 1.40 17.15
CA LEU A 392 18.26 2.65 17.84
C LEU A 392 17.04 3.54 18.16
N TYR A 393 16.25 3.93 17.16
CA TYR A 393 15.11 4.83 17.39
C TYR A 393 14.04 4.25 18.34
N PRO A 394 13.51 3.03 18.12
CA PRO A 394 12.57 2.41 19.05
C PRO A 394 13.13 2.29 20.48
N THR A 395 14.38 1.89 20.62
CA THR A 395 15.04 1.74 21.93
C THR A 395 15.15 3.08 22.65
N CYS A 396 15.58 4.15 21.96
CA CYS A 396 15.62 5.50 22.53
C CYS A 396 14.24 6.01 22.91
N MET A 397 13.22 5.79 22.07
CA MET A 397 11.84 6.19 22.38
C MET A 397 11.34 5.52 23.65
N ILE A 398 11.56 4.22 23.79
CA ILE A 398 11.14 3.46 24.98
C ILE A 398 11.96 3.90 26.21
N MET A 399 13.29 4.02 26.08
CA MET A 399 14.17 4.37 27.18
C MET A 399 13.92 5.75 27.76
N PHE A 400 13.64 6.72 26.91
CA PHE A 400 13.41 8.11 27.31
C PHE A 400 11.92 8.47 27.43
N ASN A 401 11.05 7.49 27.30
CA ASN A 401 9.62 7.63 27.35
C ASN A 401 9.07 8.71 26.37
N ILE A 402 9.61 8.73 25.14
CA ILE A 402 9.23 9.73 24.13
C ILE A 402 7.83 9.39 23.59
N SER A 403 6.84 10.10 24.06
CA SER A 403 5.44 9.95 23.65
C SER A 403 4.72 11.30 23.73
N VAL A 404 3.71 11.47 22.92
CA VAL A 404 2.92 12.72 22.88
C VAL A 404 2.21 13.01 24.21
N ASP A 405 1.77 11.97 24.90
CA ASP A 405 1.06 12.05 26.16
C ASP A 405 1.97 12.09 27.39
N SER A 406 3.24 11.77 27.26
CA SER A 406 4.25 11.88 28.32
C SER A 406 5.04 13.20 28.26
N TYR A 407 5.01 13.92 27.14
CA TYR A 407 5.75 15.16 26.95
C TYR A 407 5.20 16.29 27.82
N LYS A 408 6.05 16.92 28.64
CA LYS A 408 5.73 18.07 29.50
C LYS A 408 6.19 19.41 28.93
N GLY A 409 7.09 19.41 27.96
CA GLY A 409 7.66 20.64 27.37
C GLY A 409 9.18 20.72 27.48
N ILE A 410 9.69 21.95 27.38
CA ILE A 410 11.14 22.26 27.53
C ILE A 410 11.39 22.82 28.92
N ILE A 411 12.47 22.36 29.56
CA ILE A 411 12.86 22.79 30.90
C ILE A 411 13.11 24.30 30.95
N SER A 412 12.58 24.95 31.97
CA SER A 412 12.82 26.39 32.23
C SER A 412 14.24 26.65 32.76
N SER A 413 14.69 27.89 32.67
CA SER A 413 16.02 28.30 33.13
C SER A 413 16.29 28.00 34.61
N ASP A 414 15.25 28.06 35.45
CA ASP A 414 15.31 27.73 36.87
C ASP A 414 15.22 26.24 37.19
N LYS A 415 15.04 25.41 36.15
CA LYS A 415 14.92 23.92 36.20
C LYS A 415 13.78 23.40 37.08
N LYS A 416 12.78 24.23 37.41
CA LYS A 416 11.64 23.84 38.23
C LYS A 416 10.42 23.45 37.39
N TYR A 417 10.30 24.02 36.22
CA TYR A 417 9.12 23.87 35.38
C TYR A 417 9.52 23.45 33.97
N ALA A 418 8.67 22.68 33.31
CA ALA A 418 8.65 22.50 31.87
C ALA A 418 7.65 23.51 31.27
N ILE A 419 8.01 24.11 30.13
CA ILE A 419 7.18 25.08 29.43
C ILE A 419 6.66 24.44 28.16
N PHE A 420 5.33 24.36 28.05
CA PHE A 420 4.66 23.86 26.86
C PHE A 420 3.41 24.69 26.56
N ASN A 421 3.28 25.20 25.34
CA ASN A 421 2.18 26.09 24.93
C ASN A 421 1.96 27.26 25.92
N ASN A 422 3.03 27.93 26.34
CA ASN A 422 3.03 29.01 27.35
C ASN A 422 2.51 28.64 28.74
N LYS A 423 2.23 27.33 29.00
CA LYS A 423 1.85 26.82 30.31
C LYS A 423 3.09 26.28 31.02
N LYS A 424 3.20 26.58 32.32
CA LYS A 424 4.26 26.04 33.21
C LYS A 424 3.75 24.77 33.85
N ILE A 425 4.46 23.68 33.70
CA ILE A 425 4.16 22.37 34.29
C ILE A 425 5.31 22.01 35.23
N GLU A 426 4.98 21.70 36.48
CA GLU A 426 5.99 21.33 37.48
C GLU A 426 6.72 20.06 37.09
N ILE A 427 8.04 20.08 37.26
CA ILE A 427 8.91 18.89 37.00
C ILE A 427 8.98 18.09 38.29
N GLU A 428 8.54 16.86 38.23
CA GLU A 428 8.61 15.89 39.31
C GLU A 428 9.98 15.23 39.37
N PRO A 429 10.42 14.77 40.55
CA PRO A 429 11.74 14.09 40.68
C PRO A 429 11.88 12.82 39.82
N THR A 430 10.74 12.24 39.43
CA THR A 430 10.71 11.02 38.60
C THR A 430 10.69 11.30 37.10
N ASP A 431 10.51 12.57 36.69
CA ASP A 431 10.47 12.93 35.28
C ASP A 431 11.82 12.74 34.58
N ILE A 432 11.76 12.42 33.32
CA ILE A 432 12.94 12.21 32.47
C ILE A 432 13.28 13.51 31.75
N VAL A 433 14.42 14.09 32.06
CA VAL A 433 14.92 15.31 31.41
C VAL A 433 16.04 14.95 30.45
N LEU A 434 15.85 15.27 29.17
CA LEU A 434 16.84 15.00 28.13
C LEU A 434 17.88 16.13 28.03
N LEU A 435 19.01 15.84 27.40
CA LEU A 435 20.12 16.82 27.21
C LEU A 435 19.70 18.07 26.43
N ASN A 436 18.74 17.96 25.54
CA ASN A 436 18.17 19.09 24.79
C ASN A 436 17.11 19.87 25.58
N GLY A 437 16.91 19.53 26.85
CA GLY A 437 15.94 20.17 27.73
C GLY A 437 14.50 19.66 27.63
N ALA A 438 14.21 18.68 26.77
CA ALA A 438 12.88 18.09 26.71
C ALA A 438 12.59 17.28 27.97
N VAL A 439 11.38 17.42 28.51
CA VAL A 439 10.93 16.77 29.76
C VAL A 439 9.77 15.83 29.44
N PHE A 440 9.90 14.59 29.89
CA PHE A 440 8.87 13.55 29.77
C PHE A 440 8.49 12.99 31.13
N ARG A 441 7.20 12.67 31.32
CA ARG A 441 6.72 11.96 32.53
C ARG A 441 7.33 10.58 32.61
N ASN A 442 7.43 10.05 33.83
CA ASN A 442 7.89 8.66 34.04
C ASN A 442 6.78 7.62 33.77
N GLU A 443 5.51 8.03 33.77
CA GLU A 443 4.40 7.15 33.38
C GLU A 443 4.53 6.77 31.89
N ILE A 444 4.53 5.46 31.59
CA ILE A 444 4.77 4.95 30.23
C ILE A 444 3.72 5.50 29.27
N GLY A 445 4.19 6.27 28.29
CA GLY A 445 3.35 6.87 27.26
C GLY A 445 2.75 5.86 26.27
N VAL A 446 1.64 6.24 25.64
CA VAL A 446 0.88 5.37 24.72
C VAL A 446 1.74 4.94 23.52
N VAL A 447 2.57 5.84 22.98
CA VAL A 447 3.47 5.49 21.87
C VAL A 447 4.44 4.40 22.28
N ASN A 448 5.02 4.50 23.49
CA ASN A 448 5.97 3.52 23.99
C ASN A 448 5.35 2.17 24.32
N GLN A 449 4.12 2.17 24.82
CA GLN A 449 3.38 0.93 25.04
C GLN A 449 3.17 0.17 23.71
N VAL A 450 2.74 0.88 22.66
CA VAL A 450 2.54 0.30 21.32
C VAL A 450 3.88 -0.09 20.69
N MET A 451 4.91 0.75 20.83
CA MET A 451 6.25 0.48 20.30
C MET A 451 6.87 -0.78 20.94
N SER A 452 6.73 -0.94 22.25
CA SER A 452 7.23 -2.12 22.97
C SER A 452 6.55 -3.40 22.47
N LEU A 453 5.22 -3.40 22.31
CA LEU A 453 4.47 -4.54 21.78
C LEU A 453 4.94 -4.93 20.37
N ILE A 454 5.04 -3.94 19.45
CA ILE A 454 5.50 -4.18 18.07
C ILE A 454 6.95 -4.67 18.07
N TYR A 455 7.80 -4.10 18.93
CA TYR A 455 9.20 -4.50 19.03
C TYR A 455 9.35 -5.94 19.53
N ASP A 456 8.60 -6.34 20.54
CA ASP A 456 8.62 -7.70 21.09
C ASP A 456 8.12 -8.72 20.08
N ASP A 457 7.02 -8.42 19.38
CA ASP A 457 6.52 -9.25 18.29
C ASP A 457 7.54 -9.38 17.16
N ARG A 458 8.18 -8.27 16.75
CA ARG A 458 9.26 -8.30 15.77
C ARG A 458 10.41 -9.20 16.20
N GLN A 459 10.84 -9.16 17.47
CA GLN A 459 11.91 -10.03 17.97
C GLN A 459 11.50 -11.51 17.96
N LYS A 460 10.25 -11.80 18.32
CA LYS A 460 9.70 -13.15 18.28
C LYS A 460 9.69 -13.71 16.85
N TYR A 461 9.12 -12.97 15.89
CA TYR A 461 9.06 -13.41 14.49
C TYR A 461 10.44 -13.47 13.83
N LYS A 462 11.37 -12.56 14.19
CA LYS A 462 12.76 -12.65 13.72
C LYS A 462 13.44 -13.94 14.17
N LYS A 463 13.20 -14.38 15.41
CA LYS A 463 13.73 -15.68 15.90
C LYS A 463 13.17 -16.85 15.11
N PHE A 464 11.85 -16.85 14.81
CA PHE A 464 11.24 -17.89 13.97
C PHE A 464 11.84 -17.88 12.56
N MET A 465 11.93 -16.73 11.92
CA MET A 465 12.53 -16.59 10.59
C MET A 465 13.97 -17.15 10.54
N LEU A 466 14.80 -16.86 11.54
CA LEU A 466 16.18 -17.35 11.61
C LEU A 466 16.22 -18.87 11.80
N LYS A 467 15.33 -19.43 12.63
CA LYS A 467 15.21 -20.87 12.84
C LYS A 467 14.78 -21.58 11.56
N ASP A 468 13.71 -21.08 10.92
CA ASP A 468 13.17 -21.67 9.69
C ASP A 468 14.17 -21.52 8.53
N GLY A 469 14.91 -20.40 8.49
CA GLY A 469 15.99 -20.18 7.53
C GLY A 469 17.11 -21.21 7.67
N ALA A 470 17.53 -21.50 8.88
CA ALA A 470 18.56 -22.52 9.12
C ALA A 470 18.11 -23.92 8.66
N VAL A 471 16.85 -24.30 8.95
CA VAL A 471 16.27 -25.58 8.47
C VAL A 471 16.21 -25.61 6.94
N LEU A 472 15.82 -24.50 6.31
CA LEU A 472 15.77 -24.41 4.84
C LEU A 472 17.16 -24.58 4.20
N ASP A 473 18.19 -23.96 4.79
CA ASP A 473 19.57 -24.06 4.31
C ASP A 473 20.12 -25.49 4.47
N GLU A 474 19.73 -26.18 5.54
CA GLU A 474 20.08 -27.59 5.77
C GLU A 474 19.42 -28.49 4.71
N LEU A 475 18.11 -28.33 4.47
CA LEU A 475 17.36 -29.08 3.45
C LEU A 475 17.91 -28.85 2.04
N LYS A 476 18.30 -27.63 1.67
CA LYS A 476 18.93 -27.33 0.38
C LYS A 476 20.29 -28.00 0.24
N SER A 477 21.04 -28.10 1.33
CA SER A 477 22.32 -28.80 1.34
C SER A 477 22.14 -30.30 1.12
N GLU A 478 21.11 -30.90 1.76
CA GLU A 478 20.75 -32.31 1.57
C GLU A 478 20.26 -32.58 0.15
N GLU A 479 19.38 -31.74 -0.40
CA GLU A 479 18.91 -31.82 -1.79
C GLU A 479 20.10 -31.79 -2.78
N SER A 480 21.04 -30.85 -2.56
CA SER A 480 22.22 -30.75 -3.42
C SER A 480 23.11 -32.00 -3.37
N LYS A 481 23.23 -32.64 -2.20
CA LYS A 481 23.97 -33.91 -2.05
C LYS A 481 23.28 -35.06 -2.77
N LEU A 482 21.96 -35.19 -2.61
CA LEU A 482 21.16 -36.22 -3.29
C LEU A 482 21.21 -36.08 -4.81
N ILE A 483 21.17 -34.85 -5.32
CA ILE A 483 21.31 -34.60 -6.76
C ILE A 483 22.70 -35.01 -7.23
N ALA A 484 23.77 -34.68 -6.50
CA ALA A 484 25.14 -35.04 -6.85
C ALA A 484 25.34 -36.57 -6.84
N GLU A 485 24.75 -37.27 -5.85
CA GLU A 485 24.78 -38.74 -5.81
C GLU A 485 24.06 -39.36 -7.00
N LEU A 486 22.86 -38.88 -7.34
CA LEU A 486 22.08 -39.33 -8.48
C LEU A 486 22.82 -39.09 -9.80
N VAL A 487 23.47 -37.92 -9.98
CA VAL A 487 24.25 -37.64 -11.18
C VAL A 487 25.49 -38.54 -11.29
N GLY A 488 26.16 -38.77 -10.14
CA GLY A 488 27.32 -39.70 -10.10
C GLY A 488 27.00 -41.19 -10.32
N GLU A 489 25.74 -41.62 -10.16
CA GLU A 489 25.27 -42.95 -10.48
C GLU A 489 24.99 -43.13 -12.01
N PHE A 490 24.91 -42.05 -12.76
CA PHE A 490 24.66 -42.04 -14.20
C PHE A 490 25.95 -41.85 -15.06
N GLU A 491 27.12 -41.53 -14.44
CA GLU A 491 28.43 -41.54 -15.07
C GLU A 491 29.14 -42.91 -14.83
#